data_b344bba238815d9fc16c0aa2863d92dd
#
_entry.id   b344bba238815d9fc16c0aa2863d92dd
#
_cell.length_a   1.000
_cell.length_b   1.000
_cell.length_c   1.000
_cell.angle_alpha   90.00
_cell.angle_beta   90.00
_cell.angle_gamma   90.00
#
_symmetry.space_group_name_H-M   'P 1'
#
loop_
_entity.id
_entity.type
_entity.pdbx_description
1 polymer ?
#
loop_
_entity_poly.entity_id
_entity_poly.type
_entity_poly.pdbx_seq_one_letter_code
_entity_poly.pdbx_strand_id
1 'polypeptide(L)'
;MDQLAAMRSFVKVVETGGFSETARQLGLAVSSVTRQINSLEAMLNTQLLNRSTRSITLTLQGQKYYNKAVQILQDVEEANICVIEQSDIPHGTLRISLPVTFGRLHIAPILSNFLIQYPEVKLDLQLSDGLANLVEADLDMVIRIGNLDRSNANLMVRKLATYHRLVCGSPAYFKQHGKPSHPNDLTQHNCLLFAYSTNHQIWRFQRETEVCEVKVSGSLVANHSEVLRQVCLDGSGLILMPTWLIGEDVKAGRLQSVLSDFQISPQTDQDTGIYALYLPNRKHSRRVQVFMDFLIQQFGNPPYWETEN
;
A
#
# COMPACT_ATOMS: atom_id res chain seq x y z
N MET A 1 27.43 19.22 20.76
CA MET A 1 27.60 18.38 19.54
C MET A 1 26.48 18.74 18.58
N ASP A 2 26.79 18.97 17.33
CA ASP A 2 25.77 19.05 16.28
C ASP A 2 25.27 17.63 15.96
N GLN A 3 24.07 17.31 16.43
CA GLN A 3 23.49 15.98 16.30
C GLN A 3 23.15 15.64 14.82
N LEU A 4 22.70 16.62 14.03
CA LEU A 4 22.39 16.42 12.61
C LEU A 4 23.67 16.16 11.80
N ALA A 5 24.74 16.88 12.08
CA ALA A 5 26.04 16.62 11.45
C ALA A 5 26.57 15.21 11.80
N ALA A 6 26.40 14.77 13.06
CA ALA A 6 26.79 13.44 13.49
C ALA A 6 25.92 12.34 12.86
N MET A 7 24.61 12.56 12.71
CA MET A 7 23.71 11.67 11.97
C MET A 7 24.12 11.56 10.50
N ARG A 8 24.38 12.67 9.82
CA ARG A 8 24.86 12.69 8.42
C ARG A 8 26.14 11.88 8.26
N SER A 9 27.11 12.07 9.13
CA SER A 9 28.36 11.30 9.11
C SER A 9 28.14 9.83 9.34
N PHE A 10 27.25 9.45 10.28
CA PHE A 10 26.90 8.06 10.55
C PHE A 10 26.23 7.40 9.33
N VAL A 11 25.19 8.00 8.77
CA VAL A 11 24.50 7.49 7.58
C VAL A 11 25.50 7.32 6.44
N LYS A 12 26.35 8.32 6.21
CA LYS A 12 27.32 8.29 5.12
C LYS A 12 28.40 7.22 5.31
N VAL A 13 28.84 6.93 6.53
CA VAL A 13 29.77 5.83 6.83
C VAL A 13 29.16 4.47 6.50
N VAL A 14 27.88 4.30 6.80
CA VAL A 14 27.15 3.06 6.46
C VAL A 14 27.03 2.88 4.94
N GLU A 15 26.68 3.94 4.21
CA GLU A 15 26.54 3.91 2.74
C GLU A 15 27.86 3.64 2.02
N THR A 16 28.95 4.26 2.47
CA THR A 16 30.25 4.16 1.81
C THR A 16 31.08 2.97 2.29
N GLY A 17 30.69 2.34 3.41
CA GLY A 17 31.41 1.24 4.03
C GLY A 17 32.71 1.65 4.75
N GLY A 18 33.00 2.97 4.88
CA GLY A 18 34.27 3.39 5.44
C GLY A 18 34.40 4.86 5.84
N PHE A 19 35.18 5.13 6.90
CA PHE A 19 35.42 6.49 7.42
C PHE A 19 36.19 7.37 6.43
N SER A 20 37.19 6.82 5.72
CA SER A 20 38.03 7.59 4.81
C SER A 20 37.24 8.07 3.58
N GLU A 21 36.43 7.19 3.01
CA GLU A 21 35.60 7.55 1.85
C GLU A 21 34.51 8.55 2.26
N THR A 22 33.89 8.37 3.42
CA THR A 22 32.94 9.33 3.99
C THR A 22 33.60 10.71 4.18
N ALA A 23 34.78 10.76 4.76
CA ALA A 23 35.51 12.00 4.98
C ALA A 23 35.77 12.73 3.66
N ARG A 24 36.16 12.00 2.62
CA ARG A 24 36.37 12.55 1.28
C ARG A 24 35.11 13.14 0.68
N GLN A 25 33.97 12.42 0.78
CA GLN A 25 32.69 12.86 0.22
C GLN A 25 32.07 14.03 0.98
N LEU A 26 32.28 14.11 2.30
CA LEU A 26 31.78 15.21 3.12
C LEU A 26 32.73 16.40 3.21
N GLY A 27 33.93 16.34 2.62
CA GLY A 27 34.94 17.39 2.73
C GLY A 27 35.48 17.57 4.16
N LEU A 28 35.51 16.50 4.96
CA LEU A 28 35.94 16.52 6.36
C LEU A 28 37.24 15.74 6.56
N ALA A 29 37.93 15.99 7.68
CA ALA A 29 39.01 15.11 8.12
C ALA A 29 38.43 13.79 8.68
N VAL A 30 39.11 12.67 8.48
CA VAL A 30 38.72 11.33 8.99
C VAL A 30 38.55 11.35 10.51
N SER A 31 39.41 12.09 11.23
CA SER A 31 39.31 12.29 12.69
C SER A 31 38.03 13.02 13.11
N SER A 32 37.53 13.93 12.26
CA SER A 32 36.27 14.66 12.53
C SER A 32 35.07 13.72 12.37
N VAL A 33 34.99 12.92 11.31
CA VAL A 33 33.95 11.90 11.12
C VAL A 33 33.96 10.91 12.28
N THR A 34 35.13 10.41 12.66
CA THR A 34 35.29 9.48 13.79
C THR A 34 34.78 10.09 15.09
N ARG A 35 35.14 11.35 15.36
CA ARG A 35 34.71 12.08 16.57
C ARG A 35 33.19 12.27 16.60
N GLN A 36 32.59 12.63 15.48
CA GLN A 36 31.15 12.81 15.37
C GLN A 36 30.39 11.51 15.69
N ILE A 37 30.83 10.37 15.13
CA ILE A 37 30.22 9.07 15.40
C ILE A 37 30.44 8.64 16.85
N ASN A 38 31.65 8.79 17.39
CA ASN A 38 31.91 8.46 18.80
C ASN A 38 31.04 9.29 19.75
N SER A 39 30.87 10.60 19.45
CA SER A 39 30.01 11.47 20.24
C SER A 39 28.53 11.09 20.12
N LEU A 40 28.10 10.62 18.96
CA LEU A 40 26.73 10.12 18.74
C LEU A 40 26.49 8.84 19.55
N GLU A 41 27.39 7.88 19.46
CA GLU A 41 27.33 6.62 20.23
C GLU A 41 27.36 6.88 21.74
N ALA A 42 28.19 7.82 22.20
CA ALA A 42 28.26 8.23 23.61
C ALA A 42 26.95 8.88 24.08
N MET A 43 26.35 9.78 23.28
CA MET A 43 25.07 10.41 23.59
C MET A 43 23.94 9.39 23.71
N LEU A 44 23.94 8.40 22.83
CA LEU A 44 22.93 7.32 22.82
C LEU A 44 23.24 6.21 23.83
N ASN A 45 24.39 6.27 24.49
CA ASN A 45 24.92 5.22 25.34
C ASN A 45 24.86 3.83 24.70
N THR A 46 25.15 3.76 23.40
CA THR A 46 24.98 2.52 22.61
C THR A 46 25.94 2.57 21.41
N GLN A 47 26.58 1.44 21.13
CA GLN A 47 27.35 1.27 19.90
C GLN A 47 26.43 1.04 18.71
N LEU A 48 26.62 1.83 17.66
CA LEU A 48 25.88 1.72 16.40
C LEU A 48 26.65 0.92 15.34
N LEU A 49 28.00 0.94 15.40
CA LEU A 49 28.89 0.29 14.45
C LEU A 49 29.75 -0.79 15.13
N ASN A 50 29.84 -1.95 14.48
CA ASN A 50 30.89 -2.92 14.75
C ASN A 50 32.10 -2.55 13.90
N ARG A 51 33.22 -2.22 14.54
CA ARG A 51 34.44 -1.79 13.87
C ARG A 51 35.45 -2.95 13.87
N SER A 52 35.74 -3.47 12.69
CA SER A 52 36.87 -4.37 12.51
C SER A 52 37.89 -3.72 11.58
N THR A 53 39.12 -4.24 11.56
CA THR A 53 40.15 -3.74 10.65
C THR A 53 39.86 -3.99 9.18
N ARG A 54 38.85 -4.82 8.86
CA ARG A 54 38.49 -5.23 7.50
C ARG A 54 37.14 -4.73 7.03
N SER A 55 36.22 -4.40 7.94
CA SER A 55 34.86 -3.98 7.57
C SER A 55 34.19 -3.22 8.70
N ILE A 56 33.25 -2.34 8.31
CA ILE A 56 32.31 -1.68 9.20
C ILE A 56 30.95 -2.30 8.96
N THR A 57 30.30 -2.76 10.03
CA THR A 57 28.95 -3.32 9.98
C THR A 57 28.07 -2.65 11.04
N LEU A 58 26.77 -2.64 10.81
CA LEU A 58 25.81 -2.13 11.80
C LEU A 58 25.61 -3.11 12.95
N THR A 59 25.42 -2.59 14.16
CA THR A 59 24.81 -3.34 15.25
C THR A 59 23.30 -3.44 15.03
N LEU A 60 22.57 -4.24 15.82
CA LEU A 60 21.10 -4.28 15.77
C LEU A 60 20.49 -2.89 16.07
N GLN A 61 21.04 -2.19 17.08
CA GLN A 61 20.65 -0.82 17.42
C GLN A 61 21.08 0.16 16.32
N GLY A 62 22.25 -0.04 15.73
CA GLY A 62 22.74 0.74 14.60
C GLY A 62 21.82 0.65 13.38
N GLN A 63 21.28 -0.53 13.08
CA GLN A 63 20.31 -0.69 11.98
C GLN A 63 19.02 0.09 12.24
N LYS A 64 18.48 -0.01 13.46
CA LYS A 64 17.28 0.76 13.85
C LYS A 64 17.53 2.26 13.78
N TYR A 65 18.68 2.72 14.28
CA TYR A 65 19.05 4.12 14.27
C TYR A 65 19.31 4.63 12.84
N TYR A 66 19.97 3.83 11.98
CA TYR A 66 20.22 4.17 10.59
C TYR A 66 18.93 4.48 9.83
N ASN A 67 17.93 3.59 9.91
CA ASN A 67 16.65 3.78 9.25
C ASN A 67 15.97 5.10 9.70
N LYS A 68 16.00 5.39 11.00
CA LYS A 68 15.43 6.63 11.53
C LYS A 68 16.25 7.88 11.20
N ALA A 69 17.58 7.78 11.21
CA ALA A 69 18.46 8.90 10.90
C ALA A 69 18.33 9.34 9.42
N VAL A 70 18.22 8.37 8.48
CA VAL A 70 17.96 8.66 7.06
C VAL A 70 16.67 9.45 6.92
N GLN A 71 15.60 9.02 7.59
CA GLN A 71 14.31 9.68 7.54
C GLN A 71 14.34 11.11 8.10
N ILE A 72 14.95 11.28 9.28
CA ILE A 72 15.09 12.62 9.92
C ILE A 72 15.89 13.58 9.02
N LEU A 73 16.99 13.10 8.41
CA LEU A 73 17.80 13.93 7.52
C LEU A 73 17.03 14.33 6.27
N GLN A 74 16.22 13.45 5.70
CA GLN A 74 15.31 13.78 4.59
C GLN A 74 14.25 14.81 5.00
N ASP A 75 13.65 14.67 6.19
CA ASP A 75 12.66 15.61 6.70
C ASP A 75 13.26 17.02 6.91
N VAL A 76 14.50 17.09 7.43
CA VAL A 76 15.24 18.36 7.58
C VAL A 76 15.54 18.99 6.22
N GLU A 77 15.92 18.20 5.23
CA GLU A 77 16.19 18.69 3.87
C GLU A 77 14.91 19.22 3.22
N GLU A 78 13.79 18.49 3.34
CA GLU A 78 12.47 18.97 2.91
C GLU A 78 12.06 20.28 3.59
N ALA A 79 12.24 20.36 4.92
CA ALA A 79 11.94 21.59 5.66
C ALA A 79 12.77 22.79 5.17
N ASN A 80 14.05 22.58 4.89
CA ASN A 80 14.92 23.62 4.36
C ASN A 80 14.48 24.06 2.95
N ILE A 81 14.14 23.09 2.07
CA ILE A 81 13.67 23.36 0.73
C ILE A 81 12.35 24.12 0.74
N CYS A 82 11.39 23.74 1.59
CA CYS A 82 10.13 24.45 1.74
C CYS A 82 10.29 25.94 2.08
N VAL A 83 11.40 26.33 2.69
CA VAL A 83 11.65 27.73 3.11
C VAL A 83 12.57 28.47 2.15
N ILE A 84 13.56 27.78 1.56
CA ILE A 84 14.61 28.38 0.73
C ILE A 84 14.21 28.45 -0.73
N GLU A 85 13.49 27.45 -1.21
CA GLU A 85 13.02 27.41 -2.59
C GLU A 85 11.50 27.51 -2.63
N GLN A 86 11.00 28.51 -3.33
CA GLN A 86 9.64 28.52 -3.88
C GLN A 86 9.50 27.43 -4.99
N SER A 87 10.37 26.45 -5.00
CA SER A 87 10.39 25.38 -5.99
C SER A 87 9.45 24.26 -5.55
N ASP A 88 8.32 24.20 -6.20
CA ASP A 88 7.29 23.18 -6.10
C ASP A 88 7.72 21.81 -6.68
N ILE A 89 9.03 21.58 -6.92
CA ILE A 89 9.53 20.38 -7.59
C ILE A 89 9.64 19.24 -6.56
N PRO A 90 8.84 18.18 -6.69
CA PRO A 90 8.94 17.03 -5.80
C PRO A 90 10.22 16.22 -6.09
N HIS A 91 10.95 15.84 -5.04
CA HIS A 91 12.20 15.07 -5.16
C HIS A 91 12.39 14.09 -4.00
N GLY A 92 13.41 13.23 -4.11
CA GLY A 92 13.76 12.24 -3.09
C GLY A 92 13.00 10.91 -3.22
N THR A 93 13.20 10.00 -2.26
CA THR A 93 12.61 8.66 -2.29
C THR A 93 11.24 8.65 -1.62
N LEU A 94 10.23 8.17 -2.31
CA LEU A 94 8.87 7.93 -1.82
C LEU A 94 8.68 6.44 -1.57
N ARG A 95 8.54 6.05 -0.30
CA ARG A 95 8.36 4.66 0.13
C ARG A 95 6.89 4.36 0.37
N ILE A 96 6.35 3.38 -0.36
CA ILE A 96 4.93 3.08 -0.37
C ILE A 96 4.71 1.57 -0.18
N SER A 97 3.81 1.21 0.74
CA SER A 97 3.25 -0.13 0.77
C SER A 97 1.86 -0.14 0.13
N LEU A 98 1.57 -1.16 -0.67
CA LEU A 98 0.30 -1.30 -1.38
C LEU A 98 -0.09 -2.77 -1.55
N PRO A 99 -1.39 -3.09 -1.68
CA PRO A 99 -1.86 -4.46 -1.87
C PRO A 99 -1.31 -5.07 -3.16
N VAL A 100 -0.94 -6.34 -3.12
CA VAL A 100 -0.23 -7.03 -4.21
C VAL A 100 -1.00 -6.95 -5.52
N THR A 101 -2.23 -7.42 -5.54
CA THR A 101 -3.05 -7.48 -6.76
C THR A 101 -3.38 -6.08 -7.29
N PHE A 102 -3.78 -5.16 -6.42
CA PHE A 102 -4.10 -3.80 -6.81
C PHE A 102 -2.87 -3.06 -7.34
N GLY A 103 -1.73 -3.22 -6.67
CA GLY A 103 -0.46 -2.65 -7.10
C GLY A 103 -0.05 -3.11 -8.50
N ARG A 104 -0.19 -4.40 -8.78
CA ARG A 104 0.14 -4.97 -10.07
C ARG A 104 -0.81 -4.50 -11.18
N LEU A 105 -2.12 -4.46 -10.91
CA LEU A 105 -3.13 -4.17 -11.93
C LEU A 105 -3.30 -2.67 -12.23
N HIS A 106 -3.23 -1.83 -11.21
CA HIS A 106 -3.64 -0.42 -11.30
C HIS A 106 -2.53 0.59 -11.04
N ILE A 107 -1.49 0.20 -10.29
CA ILE A 107 -0.37 1.11 -9.99
C ILE A 107 0.78 0.89 -10.98
N ALA A 108 1.24 -0.35 -11.14
CA ALA A 108 2.39 -0.64 -12.01
C ALA A 108 2.25 -0.11 -13.45
N PRO A 109 1.07 -0.22 -14.13
CA PRO A 109 0.93 0.27 -15.50
C PRO A 109 1.10 1.79 -15.67
N ILE A 110 0.86 2.57 -14.61
CA ILE A 110 0.91 4.04 -14.66
C ILE A 110 2.22 4.63 -14.12
N LEU A 111 3.09 3.81 -13.51
CA LEU A 111 4.34 4.29 -12.88
C LEU A 111 5.30 4.96 -13.86
N SER A 112 5.39 4.45 -15.09
CA SER A 112 6.27 5.05 -16.10
C SER A 112 5.90 6.51 -16.39
N ASN A 113 4.59 6.81 -16.46
CA ASN A 113 4.11 8.17 -16.66
C ASN A 113 4.43 9.07 -15.46
N PHE A 114 4.29 8.54 -14.25
CA PHE A 114 4.65 9.28 -13.03
C PHE A 114 6.15 9.61 -13.00
N LEU A 115 7.02 8.63 -13.28
CA LEU A 115 8.48 8.82 -13.25
C LEU A 115 8.97 9.76 -14.36
N ILE A 116 8.30 9.82 -15.51
CA ILE A 116 8.57 10.81 -16.56
C ILE A 116 8.15 12.22 -16.10
N GLN A 117 6.99 12.33 -15.44
CA GLN A 117 6.47 13.63 -14.97
C GLN A 117 7.27 14.18 -13.79
N TYR A 118 7.82 13.31 -12.94
CA TYR A 118 8.55 13.68 -11.73
C TYR A 118 9.92 12.96 -11.66
N PRO A 119 10.90 13.36 -12.50
CA PRO A 119 12.15 12.63 -12.69
C PRO A 119 13.06 12.64 -11.46
N GLU A 120 12.87 13.57 -10.52
CA GLU A 120 13.66 13.64 -9.29
C GLU A 120 13.08 12.80 -8.14
N VAL A 121 11.89 12.21 -8.33
CA VAL A 121 11.28 11.29 -7.37
C VAL A 121 11.72 9.87 -7.66
N LYS A 122 12.23 9.19 -6.64
CA LYS A 122 12.51 7.75 -6.66
C LYS A 122 11.38 7.01 -5.94
N LEU A 123 10.89 5.93 -6.51
CA LEU A 123 9.85 5.10 -5.89
C LEU A 123 10.47 3.84 -5.28
N ASP A 124 10.11 3.56 -4.03
CA ASP A 124 10.39 2.32 -3.32
C ASP A 124 9.05 1.68 -2.95
N LEU A 125 8.66 0.63 -3.67
CA LEU A 125 7.35 0.02 -3.57
C LEU A 125 7.43 -1.35 -2.89
N GLN A 126 6.66 -1.52 -1.83
CA GLN A 126 6.51 -2.78 -1.12
C GLN A 126 5.09 -3.32 -1.34
N LEU A 127 4.96 -4.42 -2.08
CA LEU A 127 3.68 -5.06 -2.33
C LEU A 127 3.40 -6.08 -1.22
N SER A 128 2.35 -5.83 -0.42
CA SER A 128 1.97 -6.69 0.69
C SER A 128 0.49 -6.54 1.05
N ASP A 129 -0.20 -7.68 1.21
CA ASP A 129 -1.59 -7.71 1.70
C ASP A 129 -1.65 -7.72 3.24
N GLY A 130 -0.51 -7.79 3.93
CA GLY A 130 -0.41 -7.68 5.38
C GLY A 130 -0.58 -6.25 5.90
N LEU A 131 -0.94 -6.12 7.18
CA LEU A 131 -0.98 -4.83 7.86
C LEU A 131 0.46 -4.33 8.06
N ALA A 132 0.88 -3.35 7.27
CA ALA A 132 2.17 -2.69 7.47
C ALA A 132 2.03 -1.57 8.51
N ASN A 133 2.92 -1.57 9.51
CA ASN A 133 3.08 -0.43 10.41
C ASN A 133 3.95 0.62 9.71
N LEU A 134 3.39 1.79 9.41
CA LEU A 134 4.10 2.86 8.69
C LEU A 134 5.41 3.26 9.40
N VAL A 135 5.39 3.31 10.73
CA VAL A 135 6.54 3.77 11.52
C VAL A 135 7.65 2.71 11.56
N GLU A 136 7.28 1.44 11.77
CA GLU A 136 8.26 0.35 11.87
C GLU A 136 8.87 -0.02 10.52
N ALA A 137 8.08 0.12 9.44
CA ALA A 137 8.50 -0.20 8.09
C ALA A 137 9.12 1.00 7.32
N ASP A 138 9.29 2.16 7.97
CA ASP A 138 9.85 3.40 7.37
C ASP A 138 9.16 3.81 6.07
N LEU A 139 7.82 3.79 6.07
CA LEU A 139 6.99 4.11 4.92
C LEU A 139 6.51 5.56 4.98
N ASP A 140 6.50 6.24 3.83
CA ASP A 140 5.90 7.56 3.70
C ASP A 140 4.38 7.45 3.58
N MET A 141 3.88 6.40 2.90
CA MET A 141 2.46 6.20 2.63
C MET A 141 2.13 4.71 2.51
N VAL A 142 0.88 4.37 2.85
CA VAL A 142 0.32 3.04 2.63
C VAL A 142 -0.99 3.17 1.87
N ILE A 143 -1.20 2.38 0.82
CA ILE A 143 -2.49 2.25 0.16
C ILE A 143 -3.25 1.09 0.79
N ARG A 144 -4.53 1.31 1.11
CA ARG A 144 -5.43 0.30 1.67
C ARG A 144 -6.77 0.31 0.95
N ILE A 145 -7.39 -0.85 0.89
CA ILE A 145 -8.68 -1.10 0.23
C ILE A 145 -9.65 -1.62 1.27
N GLY A 146 -10.87 -1.03 1.30
CA GLY A 146 -11.92 -1.44 2.21
C GLY A 146 -11.73 -0.88 3.62
N ASN A 147 -12.17 -1.64 4.61
CA ASN A 147 -12.30 -1.19 5.98
C ASN A 147 -10.95 -0.77 6.59
N LEU A 148 -10.88 0.47 7.02
CA LEU A 148 -9.72 0.99 7.70
C LEU A 148 -9.78 0.62 9.18
N ASP A 149 -8.75 -0.05 9.68
CA ASP A 149 -8.56 -0.17 11.12
C ASP A 149 -8.25 1.21 11.71
N ARG A 150 -9.26 1.82 12.31
CA ARG A 150 -9.18 3.14 12.95
C ARG A 150 -8.47 3.13 14.30
N SER A 151 -7.93 2.00 14.73
CA SER A 151 -7.19 1.90 16.01
C SER A 151 -5.91 2.75 16.00
N ASN A 152 -5.36 3.08 14.83
CA ASN A 152 -4.26 4.03 14.67
C ASN A 152 -4.78 5.47 14.51
N ALA A 153 -5.20 6.09 15.62
CA ALA A 153 -5.79 7.44 15.67
C ALA A 153 -4.90 8.58 15.13
N ASN A 154 -3.63 8.32 14.83
CA ASN A 154 -2.66 9.32 14.40
C ASN A 154 -2.35 9.33 12.90
N LEU A 155 -3.11 8.62 12.07
CA LEU A 155 -2.87 8.62 10.63
C LEU A 155 -3.78 9.61 9.91
N MET A 156 -3.20 10.31 8.94
CA MET A 156 -3.96 11.05 7.93
C MET A 156 -4.50 10.04 6.91
N VAL A 157 -5.75 10.26 6.50
CA VAL A 157 -6.45 9.40 5.54
C VAL A 157 -6.92 10.25 4.38
N ARG A 158 -6.59 9.85 3.16
CA ARG A 158 -7.09 10.47 1.93
C ARG A 158 -7.72 9.41 1.04
N LYS A 159 -8.97 9.61 0.66
CA LYS A 159 -9.66 8.73 -0.29
C LYS A 159 -9.12 8.97 -1.69
N LEU A 160 -8.68 7.91 -2.36
CA LEU A 160 -8.14 7.95 -3.72
C LEU A 160 -9.21 7.58 -4.76
N ALA A 161 -10.04 6.58 -4.45
CA ALA A 161 -11.09 6.11 -5.35
C ALA A 161 -12.16 5.33 -4.59
N THR A 162 -13.20 4.92 -5.33
CA THR A 162 -14.25 3.98 -4.88
C THR A 162 -14.27 2.74 -5.76
N TYR A 163 -14.96 1.73 -5.30
CA TYR A 163 -15.28 0.54 -6.07
C TYR A 163 -16.61 -0.06 -5.60
N HIS A 164 -17.21 -0.90 -6.42
CA HIS A 164 -18.35 -1.73 -6.04
C HIS A 164 -17.91 -3.19 -5.88
N ARG A 165 -18.76 -4.00 -5.27
CA ARG A 165 -18.60 -5.45 -5.23
C ARG A 165 -19.71 -6.10 -6.00
N LEU A 166 -19.37 -7.11 -6.78
CA LEU A 166 -20.31 -7.86 -7.59
C LEU A 166 -20.23 -9.34 -7.24
N VAL A 167 -21.37 -10.02 -7.23
CA VAL A 167 -21.42 -11.47 -7.27
C VAL A 167 -21.37 -11.87 -8.73
N CYS A 168 -20.37 -12.67 -9.10
CA CYS A 168 -20.14 -13.08 -10.48
C CYS A 168 -19.91 -14.58 -10.60
N GLY A 169 -20.25 -15.11 -11.77
CA GLY A 169 -19.89 -16.45 -12.21
C GLY A 169 -19.58 -16.45 -13.69
N SER A 170 -18.91 -17.49 -14.19
CA SER A 170 -18.69 -17.64 -15.62
C SER A 170 -19.97 -18.10 -16.35
N PRO A 171 -20.11 -17.80 -17.67
CA PRO A 171 -21.22 -18.31 -18.48
C PRO A 171 -21.34 -19.82 -18.42
N ALA A 172 -20.20 -20.53 -18.34
CA ALA A 172 -20.17 -22.01 -18.27
C ALA A 172 -20.78 -22.50 -16.95
N TYR A 173 -20.47 -21.86 -15.84
CA TYR A 173 -21.07 -22.19 -14.54
C TYR A 173 -22.59 -21.99 -14.56
N PHE A 174 -23.06 -20.84 -15.04
CA PHE A 174 -24.49 -20.54 -15.11
C PHE A 174 -25.27 -21.44 -16.06
N LYS A 175 -24.64 -21.92 -17.13
CA LYS A 175 -25.27 -22.91 -18.03
C LYS A 175 -25.57 -24.24 -17.34
N GLN A 176 -24.73 -24.64 -16.37
CA GLN A 176 -24.87 -25.90 -15.64
C GLN A 176 -25.75 -25.77 -14.39
N HIS A 177 -25.64 -24.65 -13.66
CA HIS A 177 -26.22 -24.51 -12.34
C HIS A 177 -27.36 -23.46 -12.24
N GLY A 178 -27.67 -22.76 -13.35
CA GLY A 178 -28.61 -21.64 -13.34
C GLY A 178 -28.02 -20.40 -12.74
N LYS A 179 -28.76 -19.27 -12.83
CA LYS A 179 -28.41 -17.99 -12.21
C LYS A 179 -29.25 -17.81 -10.95
N PRO A 180 -28.66 -17.41 -9.81
CA PRO A 180 -29.45 -17.04 -8.64
C PRO A 180 -30.27 -15.79 -8.97
N SER A 181 -31.56 -15.82 -8.64
CA SER A 181 -32.52 -14.72 -8.80
C SER A 181 -32.77 -13.97 -7.50
N HIS A 182 -32.47 -14.59 -6.37
CA HIS A 182 -32.59 -14.03 -5.03
C HIS A 182 -31.34 -14.36 -4.21
N PRO A 183 -30.93 -13.50 -3.25
CA PRO A 183 -29.76 -13.79 -2.42
C PRO A 183 -29.76 -15.16 -1.73
N ASN A 184 -30.90 -15.65 -1.29
CA ASN A 184 -31.02 -16.96 -0.64
C ASN A 184 -30.69 -18.16 -1.57
N ASP A 185 -30.79 -17.97 -2.88
CA ASP A 185 -30.44 -19.04 -3.86
C ASP A 185 -28.95 -19.38 -3.77
N LEU A 186 -28.11 -18.45 -3.29
CA LEU A 186 -26.67 -18.65 -3.12
C LEU A 186 -26.32 -19.81 -2.18
N THR A 187 -27.23 -20.21 -1.30
CA THR A 187 -27.05 -21.39 -0.44
C THR A 187 -26.98 -22.71 -1.23
N GLN A 188 -27.44 -22.70 -2.47
CA GLN A 188 -27.43 -23.85 -3.39
C GLN A 188 -26.28 -23.77 -4.40
N HIS A 189 -25.51 -22.70 -4.37
CA HIS A 189 -24.36 -22.51 -5.27
C HIS A 189 -23.02 -22.74 -4.56
N ASN A 190 -22.01 -23.15 -5.33
CA ASN A 190 -20.63 -23.21 -4.86
C ASN A 190 -20.04 -21.79 -4.82
N CYS A 191 -19.97 -21.19 -3.62
CA CYS A 191 -19.41 -19.84 -3.43
C CYS A 191 -17.94 -19.94 -3.02
N LEU A 192 -17.04 -19.41 -3.86
CA LEU A 192 -15.61 -19.39 -3.61
C LEU A 192 -15.29 -18.21 -2.68
N LEU A 193 -14.65 -18.46 -1.54
CA LEU A 193 -14.61 -17.52 -0.41
C LEU A 193 -13.26 -16.88 -0.25
N PHE A 194 -13.24 -15.55 -0.07
CA PHE A 194 -12.03 -14.84 0.32
C PHE A 194 -11.86 -14.90 1.86
N ALA A 195 -10.66 -15.23 2.30
CA ALA A 195 -10.33 -15.41 3.71
C ALA A 195 -10.02 -14.08 4.41
N TYR A 196 -11.03 -13.20 4.63
CA TYR A 196 -10.86 -11.94 5.37
C TYR A 196 -10.67 -12.15 6.88
N SER A 197 -11.43 -13.07 7.45
CA SER A 197 -11.49 -13.39 8.89
C SER A 197 -12.28 -14.68 9.11
N THR A 198 -12.57 -15.02 10.37
CA THR A 198 -13.38 -16.18 10.74
C THR A 198 -14.83 -16.15 10.21
N ASN A 199 -15.37 -14.97 9.86
CA ASN A 199 -16.76 -14.79 9.41
C ASN A 199 -16.91 -14.48 7.91
N HIS A 200 -15.97 -14.92 7.08
CA HIS A 200 -16.00 -14.69 5.63
C HIS A 200 -17.16 -15.39 4.87
N GLN A 201 -17.95 -16.19 5.56
CA GLN A 201 -19.06 -16.96 4.97
C GLN A 201 -20.39 -16.21 4.92
N ILE A 202 -20.49 -14.98 5.42
CA ILE A 202 -21.74 -14.21 5.40
C ILE A 202 -21.60 -13.10 4.39
N TRP A 203 -22.44 -13.12 3.36
CA TRP A 203 -22.59 -12.04 2.39
C TRP A 203 -23.86 -11.26 2.71
N ARG A 204 -23.74 -9.93 2.74
CA ARG A 204 -24.82 -8.99 3.01
C ARG A 204 -25.27 -8.35 1.71
N PHE A 205 -26.57 -8.38 1.50
CA PHE A 205 -27.28 -7.78 0.38
C PHE A 205 -28.18 -6.68 0.92
N GLN A 206 -28.12 -5.50 0.33
CA GLN A 206 -28.96 -4.38 0.72
C GLN A 206 -29.58 -3.76 -0.53
N ARG A 207 -30.91 -3.62 -0.50
CA ARG A 207 -31.68 -2.92 -1.51
C ARG A 207 -32.70 -2.03 -0.79
N GLU A 208 -32.56 -0.71 -0.89
CA GLU A 208 -33.36 0.26 -0.13
C GLU A 208 -33.33 -0.02 1.37
N THR A 209 -34.49 -0.42 1.94
CA THR A 209 -34.63 -0.79 3.36
C THR A 209 -34.49 -2.29 3.60
N GLU A 210 -34.50 -3.09 2.55
CA GLU A 210 -34.35 -4.54 2.64
C GLU A 210 -32.89 -4.91 2.88
N VAL A 211 -32.62 -5.67 3.93
CA VAL A 211 -31.29 -6.23 4.22
C VAL A 211 -31.43 -7.74 4.35
N CYS A 212 -30.63 -8.46 3.57
CA CYS A 212 -30.57 -9.91 3.61
C CYS A 212 -29.13 -10.36 3.87
N GLU A 213 -28.90 -11.17 4.86
CA GLU A 213 -27.63 -11.79 5.16
C GLU A 213 -27.68 -13.28 4.85
N VAL A 214 -26.81 -13.73 3.95
CA VAL A 214 -26.80 -15.11 3.48
C VAL A 214 -25.49 -15.78 3.90
N LYS A 215 -25.61 -16.88 4.62
CA LYS A 215 -24.46 -17.75 4.90
C LYS A 215 -24.19 -18.60 3.67
N VAL A 216 -23.08 -18.31 3.01
CA VAL A 216 -22.62 -19.01 1.81
C VAL A 216 -21.54 -20.02 2.15
N SER A 217 -21.38 -21.03 1.30
CA SER A 217 -20.35 -22.07 1.43
C SER A 217 -19.83 -22.49 0.08
N GLY A 218 -18.64 -23.07 0.06
CA GLY A 218 -18.08 -23.54 -1.18
C GLY A 218 -16.81 -24.38 -0.98
N SER A 219 -16.32 -24.89 -2.10
CA SER A 219 -15.20 -25.84 -2.14
C SER A 219 -13.82 -25.20 -2.00
N LEU A 220 -13.71 -23.86 -2.08
CA LEU A 220 -12.44 -23.14 -2.02
C LEU A 220 -12.53 -21.93 -1.11
N VAL A 221 -11.54 -21.79 -0.23
CA VAL A 221 -11.26 -20.61 0.56
C VAL A 221 -9.80 -20.19 0.27
N ALA A 222 -9.57 -18.94 -0.12
CA ALA A 222 -8.24 -18.44 -0.38
C ALA A 222 -8.07 -16.99 0.11
N ASN A 223 -6.87 -16.64 0.51
CA ASN A 223 -6.50 -15.26 0.89
C ASN A 223 -5.92 -14.46 -0.27
N HIS A 224 -6.01 -14.98 -1.49
CA HIS A 224 -5.54 -14.30 -2.69
C HIS A 224 -6.66 -14.23 -3.73
N SER A 225 -7.07 -13.00 -4.07
CA SER A 225 -8.26 -12.74 -4.89
C SER A 225 -8.13 -13.24 -6.35
N GLU A 226 -6.91 -13.21 -6.92
CA GLU A 226 -6.69 -13.70 -8.29
C GLU A 226 -6.85 -15.22 -8.42
N VAL A 227 -6.53 -15.96 -7.35
CA VAL A 227 -6.80 -17.43 -7.32
C VAL A 227 -8.29 -17.68 -7.43
N LEU A 228 -9.10 -16.98 -6.64
CA LEU A 228 -10.57 -17.13 -6.68
C LEU A 228 -11.15 -16.68 -8.04
N ARG A 229 -10.64 -15.55 -8.57
CA ARG A 229 -10.99 -15.06 -9.89
C ARG A 229 -10.74 -16.12 -10.99
N GLN A 230 -9.54 -16.73 -10.99
CA GLN A 230 -9.20 -17.74 -11.99
C GLN A 230 -10.14 -18.96 -11.90
N VAL A 231 -10.33 -19.51 -10.70
CA VAL A 231 -11.21 -20.68 -10.49
C VAL A 231 -12.66 -20.39 -10.85
N CYS A 232 -13.12 -19.14 -10.66
CA CYS A 232 -14.44 -18.71 -11.11
C CYS A 232 -14.54 -18.64 -12.63
N LEU A 233 -13.52 -18.10 -13.32
CA LEU A 233 -13.42 -18.07 -14.78
C LEU A 233 -13.47 -19.48 -15.37
N ASP A 234 -12.85 -20.45 -14.71
CA ASP A 234 -12.83 -21.86 -15.10
C ASP A 234 -14.18 -22.58 -14.83
N GLY A 235 -15.18 -21.87 -14.31
CA GLY A 235 -16.54 -22.40 -14.14
C GLY A 235 -16.79 -23.20 -12.87
N SER A 236 -15.97 -23.00 -11.84
CA SER A 236 -16.07 -23.81 -10.62
C SER A 236 -16.98 -23.21 -9.55
N GLY A 237 -17.49 -21.97 -9.69
CA GLY A 237 -18.33 -21.36 -8.66
C GLY A 237 -18.58 -19.88 -8.86
N LEU A 238 -19.20 -19.27 -7.84
CA LEU A 238 -19.48 -17.85 -7.75
C LEU A 238 -18.45 -17.16 -6.83
N ILE A 239 -18.14 -15.90 -7.14
CA ILE A 239 -17.29 -15.06 -6.32
C ILE A 239 -17.98 -13.74 -5.95
N LEU A 240 -17.66 -13.19 -4.77
CA LEU A 240 -17.95 -11.81 -4.41
C LEU A 240 -16.64 -11.02 -4.46
N MET A 241 -16.47 -10.19 -5.50
CA MET A 241 -15.22 -9.49 -5.75
C MET A 241 -15.43 -8.03 -6.13
N PRO A 242 -14.42 -7.17 -5.88
CA PRO A 242 -14.47 -5.76 -6.24
C PRO A 242 -14.36 -5.54 -7.76
N THR A 243 -15.03 -4.50 -8.24
CA THR A 243 -15.03 -4.10 -9.67
C THR A 243 -13.63 -3.84 -10.20
N TRP A 244 -12.72 -3.27 -9.42
CA TRP A 244 -11.34 -3.07 -9.83
C TRP A 244 -10.61 -4.38 -10.19
N LEU A 245 -11.04 -5.54 -9.66
CA LEU A 245 -10.42 -6.83 -9.99
C LEU A 245 -11.10 -7.51 -11.19
N ILE A 246 -12.43 -7.46 -11.24
CA ILE A 246 -13.21 -8.27 -12.19
C ILE A 246 -13.93 -7.46 -13.27
N GLY A 247 -13.85 -6.12 -13.21
CA GLY A 247 -14.55 -5.25 -14.15
C GLY A 247 -14.23 -5.55 -15.61
N GLU A 248 -12.98 -5.79 -15.94
CA GLU A 248 -12.56 -6.18 -17.29
C GLU A 248 -13.11 -7.54 -17.74
N ASP A 249 -13.28 -8.51 -16.82
CA ASP A 249 -13.88 -9.80 -17.14
C ASP A 249 -15.38 -9.68 -17.40
N VAL A 250 -16.05 -8.81 -16.64
CA VAL A 250 -17.48 -8.52 -16.83
C VAL A 250 -17.69 -7.80 -18.15
N LYS A 251 -16.91 -6.74 -18.45
CA LYS A 251 -16.96 -6.03 -19.75
C LYS A 251 -16.71 -6.96 -20.93
N ALA A 252 -15.77 -7.88 -20.79
CA ALA A 252 -15.45 -8.87 -21.83
C ALA A 252 -16.40 -10.07 -21.90
N GLY A 253 -17.42 -10.14 -21.03
CA GLY A 253 -18.37 -11.26 -20.97
C GLY A 253 -17.79 -12.58 -20.45
N ARG A 254 -16.56 -12.59 -19.94
CA ARG A 254 -15.93 -13.77 -19.32
C ARG A 254 -16.56 -14.11 -17.97
N LEU A 255 -17.02 -13.09 -17.26
CA LEU A 255 -17.84 -13.20 -16.05
C LEU A 255 -19.18 -12.48 -16.29
N GLN A 256 -20.23 -12.95 -15.64
CA GLN A 256 -21.54 -12.32 -15.63
C GLN A 256 -21.92 -12.00 -14.19
N SER A 257 -22.32 -10.76 -13.94
CA SER A 257 -22.85 -10.34 -12.64
C SER A 257 -24.27 -10.84 -12.43
N VAL A 258 -24.61 -11.10 -11.18
CA VAL A 258 -25.96 -11.48 -10.73
C VAL A 258 -26.31 -10.67 -9.48
N LEU A 259 -27.62 -10.51 -9.21
CA LEU A 259 -28.14 -9.77 -8.08
C LEU A 259 -27.65 -8.31 -8.06
N SER A 260 -27.47 -7.68 -9.22
CA SER A 260 -26.91 -6.35 -9.39
C SER A 260 -27.80 -5.21 -8.88
N ASP A 261 -29.08 -5.47 -8.57
CA ASP A 261 -30.00 -4.57 -7.93
C ASP A 261 -29.77 -4.42 -6.39
N PHE A 262 -28.85 -5.22 -5.84
CA PHE A 262 -28.42 -5.11 -4.45
C PHE A 262 -27.04 -4.48 -4.33
N GLN A 263 -26.83 -3.68 -3.28
CA GLN A 263 -25.49 -3.40 -2.77
C GLN A 263 -24.99 -4.62 -2.02
N ILE A 264 -23.82 -5.12 -2.39
CA ILE A 264 -23.33 -6.40 -1.90
C ILE A 264 -21.98 -6.21 -1.19
N SER A 265 -21.83 -6.81 -0.02
CA SER A 265 -20.58 -6.77 0.75
C SER A 265 -20.39 -8.05 1.56
N PRO A 266 -19.15 -8.42 1.95
CA PRO A 266 -18.94 -9.28 3.09
C PRO A 266 -19.48 -8.59 4.34
N GLN A 267 -20.01 -9.35 5.30
CA GLN A 267 -20.53 -8.78 6.54
C GLN A 267 -19.49 -7.94 7.30
N THR A 268 -18.23 -8.36 7.22
CA THR A 268 -17.11 -7.76 7.96
C THR A 268 -16.47 -6.56 7.27
N ASP A 269 -16.75 -6.33 5.98
CA ASP A 269 -16.14 -5.25 5.20
C ASP A 269 -17.16 -4.60 4.26
N GLN A 270 -17.80 -3.54 4.76
CA GLN A 270 -18.81 -2.78 4.01
C GLN A 270 -18.22 -1.53 3.33
N ASP A 271 -16.98 -1.16 3.66
CA ASP A 271 -16.33 -0.01 3.03
C ASP A 271 -15.90 -0.35 1.59
N THR A 272 -16.14 0.59 0.69
CA THR A 272 -15.82 0.50 -0.74
C THR A 272 -14.83 1.57 -1.16
N GLY A 273 -14.02 2.06 -0.25
CA GLY A 273 -12.98 3.05 -0.51
C GLY A 273 -11.60 2.44 -0.77
N ILE A 274 -10.82 3.15 -1.57
CA ILE A 274 -9.38 2.96 -1.70
C ILE A 274 -8.74 4.20 -1.10
N TYR A 275 -7.83 4.00 -0.15
CA TYR A 275 -7.31 5.07 0.69
C TYR A 275 -5.79 5.11 0.69
N ALA A 276 -5.24 6.31 0.72
CA ALA A 276 -3.86 6.57 1.14
C ALA A 276 -3.86 6.92 2.64
N LEU A 277 -3.00 6.23 3.39
CA LEU A 277 -2.74 6.51 4.80
C LEU A 277 -1.30 6.98 4.94
N TYR A 278 -1.06 8.04 5.68
CA TYR A 278 0.27 8.61 5.92
C TYR A 278 0.33 9.33 7.26
N LEU A 279 1.54 9.55 7.76
CA LEU A 279 1.75 10.26 9.02
C LEU A 279 1.46 11.77 8.87
N PRO A 280 1.03 12.48 9.92
CA PRO A 280 0.76 13.92 9.88
C PRO A 280 1.94 14.78 9.42
N ASN A 281 3.18 14.38 9.75
CA ASN A 281 4.39 15.07 9.29
C ASN A 281 4.64 14.92 7.77
N ARG A 282 3.99 13.97 7.11
CA ARG A 282 4.03 13.79 5.65
C ARG A 282 2.95 14.59 4.91
N LYS A 283 2.05 15.27 5.63
CA LYS A 283 0.96 16.06 5.04
C LYS A 283 1.47 17.12 4.05
N HIS A 284 2.60 17.73 4.33
CA HIS A 284 3.22 18.77 3.51
C HIS A 284 4.32 18.25 2.59
N SER A 285 4.62 16.96 2.62
CA SER A 285 5.58 16.33 1.73
C SER A 285 5.09 16.39 0.27
N ARG A 286 5.79 17.17 -0.56
CA ARG A 286 5.39 17.41 -1.95
C ARG A 286 5.33 16.11 -2.75
N ARG A 287 6.31 15.19 -2.59
CA ARG A 287 6.31 13.89 -3.27
C ARG A 287 5.11 13.02 -2.90
N VAL A 288 4.65 13.05 -1.63
CA VAL A 288 3.45 12.33 -1.19
C VAL A 288 2.20 12.91 -1.84
N GLN A 289 2.08 14.25 -1.84
CA GLN A 289 0.91 14.93 -2.42
C GLN A 289 0.78 14.68 -3.93
N VAL A 290 1.86 14.91 -4.69
CA VAL A 290 1.80 14.75 -6.16
C VAL A 290 1.54 13.31 -6.56
N PHE A 291 2.01 12.31 -5.78
CA PHE A 291 1.70 10.91 -6.06
C PHE A 291 0.23 10.60 -5.83
N MET A 292 -0.36 11.08 -4.71
CA MET A 292 -1.80 10.91 -4.46
C MET A 292 -2.66 11.61 -5.51
N ASP A 293 -2.31 12.85 -5.89
CA ASP A 293 -3.02 13.61 -6.92
C ASP A 293 -2.93 12.91 -8.28
N PHE A 294 -1.75 12.40 -8.62
CA PHE A 294 -1.53 11.62 -9.82
C PHE A 294 -2.42 10.36 -9.83
N LEU A 295 -2.47 9.60 -8.73
CA LEU A 295 -3.33 8.42 -8.64
C LEU A 295 -4.82 8.76 -8.82
N ILE A 296 -5.30 9.82 -8.15
CA ILE A 296 -6.69 10.26 -8.27
C ILE A 296 -7.02 10.64 -9.73
N GLN A 297 -6.11 11.35 -10.38
CA GLN A 297 -6.27 11.73 -11.79
C GLN A 297 -6.29 10.49 -12.72
N GLN A 298 -5.39 9.52 -12.50
CA GLN A 298 -5.32 8.32 -13.32
C GLN A 298 -6.53 7.40 -13.12
N PHE A 299 -7.06 7.31 -11.91
CA PHE A 299 -8.24 6.49 -11.64
C PHE A 299 -9.51 7.08 -12.23
N GLY A 300 -9.64 8.41 -12.23
CA GLY A 300 -10.83 9.12 -12.74
C GLY A 300 -11.99 9.17 -11.74
N ASN A 301 -13.07 9.85 -12.13
CA ASN A 301 -14.30 9.90 -11.35
C ASN A 301 -15.52 9.93 -12.30
N PRO A 302 -16.28 8.82 -12.41
CA PRO A 302 -16.07 7.52 -11.72
C PRO A 302 -14.76 6.84 -12.14
N PRO A 303 -14.23 5.95 -11.30
CA PRO A 303 -13.03 5.20 -11.63
C PRO A 303 -13.22 4.33 -12.87
N TYR A 304 -12.18 4.21 -13.71
CA TYR A 304 -12.25 3.54 -15.01
C TYR A 304 -12.59 2.05 -14.95
N TRP A 305 -12.43 1.42 -13.78
CA TRP A 305 -12.82 0.02 -13.56
C TRP A 305 -14.30 -0.16 -13.26
N GLU A 306 -15.04 0.95 -13.00
CA GLU A 306 -16.47 0.82 -12.83
C GLU A 306 -17.13 0.45 -14.16
N THR A 307 -18.03 -0.51 -14.09
CA THR A 307 -18.89 -0.86 -15.22
C THR A 307 -20.07 0.11 -15.21
N GLU A 308 -20.34 0.75 -16.31
CA GLU A 308 -21.66 1.39 -16.50
C GLU A 308 -22.73 0.31 -16.33
N ASN A 309 -23.64 0.53 -15.36
CA ASN A 309 -24.81 -0.34 -15.18
C ASN A 309 -25.79 -0.15 -16.31
#